data_5943d941f44e18a2c529553ed17852c7
#
_entry.id   5943d941f44e18a2c529553ed17852c7
#
_cell.length_a   1.000
_cell.length_b   1.000
_cell.length_c   1.000
_cell.angle_alpha   90.00
_cell.angle_beta   90.00
_cell.angle_gamma   90.00
#
_symmetry.space_group_name_H-M   'P 1'
#
loop_
_entity.id
_entity.type
_entity.pdbx_description
1 polymer ?
#
loop_
_entity_poly.entity_id
_entity_poly.type
_entity_poly.pdbx_seq_one_letter_code
_entity_poly.pdbx_strand_id
1 'polypeptide(L)'
;MPKTSKKLTPLPLDWDVETKTVLKSLPSAHAALAELKGIASTMPNQSILINTLGLQEAKDSSAIENIITTHDDLYKSELNLDSYKSLNAKEVQNYIAATKTGFDLISKNGLLTNKTVLEIQEVLEGNKAGFRKLPGTTLKNTSTGEIIYTPPQDPEEIKNLMTNLEKFINDKESCDFDPLVKMAIIHYQFESIHPFYDGNGRTGRIINILYLIQEKLQDLPILYLSNYIIKYKSDYYRLLQEVRTKDNWEDWLLFMIKAVDQTSKETIDLIIKIRELMMSYKHTLRDNYKFYSQDLTTSLNIHTQKLSLYNGI
;
A
#
# COMPACT_ATOMS: atom_id res chain seq x y z
N MET A 1 -16.18 27.82 -16.29
CA MET A 1 -17.22 26.97 -15.67
C MET A 1 -16.53 25.76 -15.14
N PRO A 2 -16.77 25.33 -13.89
CA PRO A 2 -16.19 24.07 -13.41
C PRO A 2 -16.69 22.95 -14.32
N LYS A 3 -15.75 22.15 -14.87
CA LYS A 3 -16.11 20.95 -15.63
C LYS A 3 -16.91 20.07 -14.68
N THR A 4 -18.19 19.83 -15.02
CA THR A 4 -19.04 18.89 -14.27
C THR A 4 -18.29 17.57 -14.17
N SER A 5 -18.02 17.12 -12.94
CA SER A 5 -17.38 15.82 -12.73
C SER A 5 -18.27 14.75 -13.34
N LYS A 6 -17.72 13.95 -14.25
CA LYS A 6 -18.42 12.77 -14.79
C LYS A 6 -18.81 11.92 -13.56
N LYS A 7 -20.08 11.50 -13.51
CA LYS A 7 -20.55 10.63 -12.43
C LYS A 7 -19.71 9.34 -12.42
N LEU A 8 -19.28 8.90 -11.25
CA LEU A 8 -18.52 7.67 -11.13
C LEU A 8 -19.37 6.48 -11.60
N THR A 9 -18.77 5.66 -12.47
CA THR A 9 -19.40 4.43 -12.95
C THR A 9 -19.40 3.39 -11.82
N PRO A 10 -20.55 2.76 -11.52
CA PRO A 10 -20.58 1.63 -10.60
C PRO A 10 -19.74 0.46 -11.14
N LEU A 11 -19.23 -0.36 -10.24
CA LEU A 11 -18.50 -1.59 -10.57
C LEU A 11 -19.43 -2.81 -10.55
N PRO A 12 -19.17 -3.87 -11.36
CA PRO A 12 -18.07 -3.94 -12.34
C PRO A 12 -18.27 -2.99 -13.54
N LEU A 13 -17.20 -2.70 -14.25
CA LEU A 13 -17.28 -2.00 -15.52
C LEU A 13 -18.08 -2.83 -16.53
N ASP A 14 -18.91 -2.20 -17.35
CA ASP A 14 -19.75 -2.84 -18.36
C ASP A 14 -19.04 -3.08 -19.72
N TRP A 15 -17.72 -2.84 -19.75
CA TRP A 15 -16.85 -3.11 -20.89
C TRP A 15 -15.55 -3.80 -20.44
N ASP A 16 -14.95 -4.54 -21.37
CA ASP A 16 -13.69 -5.21 -21.14
C ASP A 16 -12.52 -4.21 -21.17
N VAL A 17 -11.74 -4.20 -20.09
CA VAL A 17 -10.52 -3.39 -19.95
C VAL A 17 -9.24 -4.22 -20.11
N GLU A 18 -9.36 -5.54 -20.21
CA GLU A 18 -8.25 -6.48 -20.39
C GLU A 18 -7.81 -6.54 -21.86
N THR A 19 -7.32 -5.42 -22.37
CA THR A 19 -6.78 -5.39 -23.71
C THR A 19 -5.65 -6.39 -23.90
N LYS A 20 -5.34 -6.73 -25.14
CA LYS A 20 -4.22 -7.63 -25.45
C LYS A 20 -2.89 -7.13 -24.86
N THR A 21 -2.70 -5.82 -24.73
CA THR A 21 -1.50 -5.20 -24.13
C THR A 21 -1.46 -5.46 -22.64
N VAL A 22 -2.59 -5.25 -21.95
CA VAL A 22 -2.76 -5.53 -20.52
C VAL A 22 -2.50 -7.00 -20.24
N LEU A 23 -3.19 -7.91 -20.94
CA LEU A 23 -3.03 -9.36 -20.78
C LEU A 23 -1.59 -9.82 -20.95
N LYS A 24 -0.83 -9.23 -21.88
CA LYS A 24 0.59 -9.57 -22.09
C LYS A 24 1.51 -9.08 -20.99
N SER A 25 1.11 -8.10 -20.18
CA SER A 25 1.90 -7.59 -19.06
C SER A 25 1.74 -8.40 -17.77
N LEU A 26 0.63 -9.10 -17.61
CA LEU A 26 0.28 -9.87 -16.41
C LEU A 26 1.27 -11.00 -16.05
N PRO A 27 1.73 -11.85 -17.01
CA PRO A 27 2.59 -12.98 -16.65
C PRO A 27 3.86 -12.59 -15.90
N SER A 28 4.53 -11.48 -16.29
CA SER A 28 5.74 -11.01 -15.60
C SER A 28 5.42 -10.58 -14.15
N ALA A 29 4.34 -9.85 -13.94
CA ALA A 29 3.94 -9.38 -12.63
C ALA A 29 3.53 -10.55 -11.72
N HIS A 30 2.75 -11.51 -12.22
CA HIS A 30 2.41 -12.72 -11.48
C HIS A 30 3.63 -13.57 -11.12
N ALA A 31 4.57 -13.75 -12.06
CA ALA A 31 5.80 -14.48 -11.79
C ALA A 31 6.62 -13.81 -10.70
N ALA A 32 6.79 -12.48 -10.75
CA ALA A 32 7.51 -11.72 -9.74
C ALA A 32 6.83 -11.78 -8.35
N LEU A 33 5.49 -11.70 -8.30
CA LEU A 33 4.74 -11.87 -7.04
C LEU A 33 4.88 -13.27 -6.47
N ALA A 34 4.80 -14.30 -7.30
CA ALA A 34 4.95 -15.70 -6.87
C ALA A 34 6.36 -15.96 -6.33
N GLU A 35 7.39 -15.41 -6.98
CA GLU A 35 8.77 -15.49 -6.53
C GLU A 35 8.97 -14.75 -5.20
N LEU A 36 8.40 -13.53 -5.06
CA LEU A 36 8.43 -12.77 -3.82
C LEU A 36 7.80 -13.56 -2.67
N LYS A 37 6.62 -14.12 -2.88
CA LYS A 37 5.93 -14.98 -1.91
C LYS A 37 6.78 -16.17 -1.52
N GLY A 38 7.38 -16.87 -2.50
CA GLY A 38 8.24 -18.01 -2.26
C GLY A 38 9.51 -17.66 -1.48
N ILE A 39 10.19 -16.57 -1.83
CA ILE A 39 11.41 -16.11 -1.15
C ILE A 39 11.12 -15.65 0.29
N ALA A 40 10.02 -14.92 0.50
CA ALA A 40 9.61 -14.46 1.83
C ALA A 40 9.38 -15.64 2.80
N SER A 41 8.83 -16.76 2.31
CA SER A 41 8.61 -17.97 3.12
C SER A 41 9.90 -18.64 3.59
N THR A 42 11.05 -18.39 2.94
CA THR A 42 12.36 -18.92 3.31
C THR A 42 13.04 -18.16 4.45
N MET A 43 12.49 -17.02 4.85
CA MET A 43 13.04 -16.22 5.94
C MET A 43 12.78 -16.89 7.30
N PRO A 44 13.82 -17.10 8.13
CA PRO A 44 13.68 -17.75 9.44
C PRO A 44 12.72 -16.99 10.38
N ASN A 45 12.65 -15.67 10.23
CA ASN A 45 11.74 -14.82 10.97
C ASN A 45 11.11 -13.79 10.03
N GLN A 46 9.87 -14.02 9.63
CA GLN A 46 9.13 -13.17 8.72
C GLN A 46 8.75 -11.81 9.33
N SER A 47 8.76 -11.66 10.66
CA SER A 47 8.48 -10.37 11.30
C SER A 47 9.53 -9.31 10.95
N ILE A 48 10.76 -9.71 10.60
CA ILE A 48 11.79 -8.80 10.11
C ILE A 48 11.34 -8.14 8.81
N LEU A 49 10.79 -8.94 7.89
CA LEU A 49 10.30 -8.42 6.60
C LEU A 49 9.13 -7.45 6.81
N ILE A 50 8.15 -7.85 7.62
CA ILE A 50 6.96 -7.02 7.90
C ILE A 50 7.39 -5.67 8.50
N ASN A 51 8.32 -5.68 9.46
CA ASN A 51 8.75 -4.44 10.12
C ASN A 51 9.62 -3.58 9.19
N THR A 52 10.60 -4.17 8.50
CA THR A 52 11.54 -3.41 7.65
C THR A 52 10.87 -2.89 6.39
N LEU A 53 10.17 -3.75 5.64
CA LEU A 53 9.50 -3.37 4.40
C LEU A 53 8.26 -2.52 4.68
N GLY A 54 7.53 -2.84 5.76
CA GLY A 54 6.39 -2.04 6.20
C GLY A 54 6.78 -0.61 6.56
N LEU A 55 7.98 -0.41 7.17
CA LEU A 55 8.49 0.93 7.46
C LEU A 55 8.85 1.71 6.19
N GLN A 56 9.46 1.06 5.19
CA GLN A 56 9.78 1.67 3.91
C GLN A 56 8.49 2.05 3.16
N GLU A 57 7.53 1.14 3.08
CA GLU A 57 6.23 1.40 2.47
C GLU A 57 5.51 2.56 3.15
N ALA A 58 5.46 2.58 4.48
CA ALA A 58 4.83 3.64 5.27
C ALA A 58 5.48 5.01 5.03
N LYS A 59 6.80 5.05 4.97
CA LYS A 59 7.57 6.28 4.70
C LYS A 59 7.25 6.84 3.32
N ASP A 60 7.35 6.01 2.27
CA ASP A 60 7.13 6.48 0.90
C ASP A 60 5.66 6.76 0.62
N SER A 61 4.75 5.95 1.17
CA SER A 61 3.31 6.22 1.11
C SER A 61 2.95 7.57 1.74
N SER A 62 3.55 7.90 2.88
CA SER A 62 3.36 9.20 3.53
C SER A 62 4.00 10.34 2.72
N ALA A 63 5.18 10.11 2.12
CA ALA A 63 5.86 11.09 1.29
C ALA A 63 5.12 11.42 -0.03
N ILE A 64 4.31 10.49 -0.56
CA ILE A 64 3.39 10.77 -1.67
C ILE A 64 2.43 11.91 -1.29
N GLU A 65 1.97 11.95 -0.03
CA GLU A 65 1.11 12.99 0.52
C GLU A 65 1.87 14.19 1.10
N ASN A 66 3.18 14.33 0.78
CA ASN A 66 4.09 15.37 1.26
C ASN A 66 4.38 15.32 2.79
N ILE A 67 4.12 14.20 3.44
CA ILE A 67 4.51 13.93 4.83
C ILE A 67 5.93 13.35 4.80
N ILE A 68 6.93 14.22 4.92
CA ILE A 68 8.33 13.84 4.78
C ILE A 68 8.94 13.57 6.15
N THR A 69 9.61 12.41 6.29
CA THR A 69 10.35 12.04 7.51
C THR A 69 11.68 11.39 7.16
N THR A 70 12.64 11.45 8.08
CA THR A 70 13.93 10.79 7.94
C THR A 70 13.96 9.47 8.68
N HIS A 71 14.91 8.59 8.33
CA HIS A 71 15.13 7.35 9.07
C HIS A 71 15.49 7.62 10.54
N ASP A 72 16.27 8.66 10.80
CA ASP A 72 16.63 9.08 12.16
C ASP A 72 15.41 9.46 13.00
N ASP A 73 14.45 10.20 12.41
CA ASP A 73 13.21 10.58 13.10
C ASP A 73 12.37 9.36 13.44
N LEU A 74 12.29 8.39 12.52
CA LEU A 74 11.57 7.14 12.73
C LEU A 74 12.20 6.32 13.84
N TYR A 75 13.54 6.20 13.88
CA TYR A 75 14.25 5.51 14.94
C TYR A 75 14.09 6.16 16.31
N LYS A 76 14.22 7.49 16.38
CA LYS A 76 14.04 8.23 17.62
C LYS A 76 12.62 8.08 18.16
N SER A 77 11.64 8.05 17.26
CA SER A 77 10.23 7.81 17.61
C SER A 77 10.00 6.39 18.15
N GLU A 78 10.65 5.37 17.55
CA GLU A 78 10.51 3.97 17.95
C GLU A 78 11.16 3.69 19.32
N LEU A 79 12.25 4.41 19.63
CA LEU A 79 12.96 4.29 20.92
C LEU A 79 12.27 5.06 22.07
N ASN A 80 11.09 5.68 21.84
CA ASN A 80 10.36 6.47 22.83
C ASN A 80 11.23 7.51 23.57
N LEU A 81 12.18 8.12 22.86
CA LEU A 81 12.94 9.23 23.42
C LEU A 81 11.99 10.42 23.56
N ASP A 82 11.47 10.65 24.75
CA ASP A 82 10.40 11.60 25.10
C ASP A 82 10.62 13.05 24.62
N SER A 83 11.83 13.38 24.18
CA SER A 83 12.22 14.71 23.70
C SER A 83 11.95 14.93 22.20
N TYR A 84 11.57 13.91 21.43
CA TYR A 84 11.46 14.03 19.96
C TYR A 84 10.17 13.41 19.42
N LYS A 85 9.08 14.19 19.45
CA LYS A 85 7.80 13.81 18.83
C LYS A 85 7.64 14.52 17.48
N SER A 86 8.26 14.00 16.41
CA SER A 86 7.95 14.45 15.06
C SER A 86 6.54 14.00 14.68
N LEU A 87 5.66 14.96 14.31
CA LEU A 87 4.31 14.64 13.84
C LEU A 87 4.38 13.72 12.60
N ASN A 88 5.31 13.99 11.70
CA ASN A 88 5.50 13.17 10.51
C ASN A 88 5.94 11.73 10.84
N ALA A 89 6.80 11.54 11.84
CA ALA A 89 7.17 10.20 12.28
C ALA A 89 5.97 9.44 12.89
N LYS A 90 5.10 10.15 13.62
CA LYS A 90 3.85 9.56 14.13
C LYS A 90 2.92 9.11 13.00
N GLU A 91 2.79 9.90 11.93
CA GLU A 91 2.00 9.54 10.75
C GLU A 91 2.50 8.24 10.09
N VAL A 92 3.83 8.08 9.98
CA VAL A 92 4.42 6.84 9.46
C VAL A 92 4.16 5.65 10.40
N GLN A 93 4.28 5.83 11.71
CA GLN A 93 3.95 4.78 12.68
C GLN A 93 2.47 4.39 12.63
N ASN A 94 1.57 5.36 12.49
CA ASN A 94 0.15 5.10 12.31
C ASN A 94 -0.12 4.28 11.05
N TYR A 95 0.58 4.56 9.95
CA TYR A 95 0.44 3.77 8.70
C TYR A 95 0.82 2.30 8.93
N ILE A 96 1.93 2.04 9.62
CA ILE A 96 2.36 0.67 9.96
C ILE A 96 1.29 -0.02 10.81
N ALA A 97 0.79 0.67 11.84
CA ALA A 97 -0.24 0.14 12.72
C ALA A 97 -1.55 -0.13 11.96
N ALA A 98 -1.95 0.77 11.05
CA ALA A 98 -3.13 0.62 10.20
C ALA A 98 -3.01 -0.57 9.25
N THR A 99 -1.84 -0.74 8.61
CA THR A 99 -1.56 -1.88 7.73
C THR A 99 -1.62 -3.20 8.51
N LYS A 100 -1.04 -3.25 9.70
CA LYS A 100 -1.09 -4.43 10.57
C LYS A 100 -2.52 -4.75 11.01
N THR A 101 -3.28 -3.75 11.41
CA THR A 101 -4.70 -3.91 11.78
C THR A 101 -5.49 -4.51 10.61
N GLY A 102 -5.34 -3.97 9.41
CA GLY A 102 -6.00 -4.51 8.22
C GLY A 102 -5.57 -5.94 7.91
N PHE A 103 -4.29 -6.26 8.03
CA PHE A 103 -3.75 -7.59 7.82
C PHE A 103 -4.32 -8.61 8.82
N ASP A 104 -4.37 -8.27 10.11
CA ASP A 104 -4.92 -9.12 11.17
C ASP A 104 -6.42 -9.39 10.94
N LEU A 105 -7.17 -8.36 10.52
CA LEU A 105 -8.60 -8.47 10.21
C LEU A 105 -8.88 -9.37 9.00
N ILE A 106 -8.12 -9.21 7.92
CA ILE A 106 -8.28 -10.04 6.72
C ILE A 106 -7.84 -11.49 6.99
N SER A 107 -6.75 -11.68 7.71
CA SER A 107 -6.28 -13.01 8.10
C SER A 107 -7.33 -13.77 8.91
N LYS A 108 -8.10 -13.06 9.73
CA LYS A 108 -9.18 -13.63 10.55
C LYS A 108 -10.48 -13.83 9.78
N ASN A 109 -10.88 -12.87 8.96
CA ASN A 109 -12.22 -12.81 8.37
C ASN A 109 -12.26 -13.26 6.90
N GLY A 110 -11.11 -13.24 6.21
CA GLY A 110 -10.98 -13.60 4.79
C GLY A 110 -11.52 -12.57 3.80
N LEU A 111 -12.07 -11.44 4.24
CA LEU A 111 -12.76 -10.46 3.41
C LEU A 111 -12.33 -9.04 3.74
N LEU A 112 -12.13 -8.22 2.71
CA LEU A 112 -11.89 -6.78 2.81
C LEU A 112 -13.24 -6.05 2.74
N THR A 113 -13.74 -5.61 3.89
CA THR A 113 -15.05 -4.97 4.02
C THR A 113 -14.94 -3.47 4.32
N ASN A 114 -16.02 -2.72 4.14
CA ASN A 114 -16.09 -1.32 4.57
C ASN A 114 -15.79 -1.15 6.06
N LYS A 115 -16.16 -2.13 6.89
CA LYS A 115 -15.80 -2.13 8.31
C LYS A 115 -14.29 -2.19 8.48
N THR A 116 -13.59 -3.08 7.75
CA THR A 116 -12.12 -3.17 7.75
C THR A 116 -11.50 -1.86 7.29
N VAL A 117 -12.02 -1.26 6.21
CA VAL A 117 -11.52 0.03 5.70
C VAL A 117 -11.69 1.16 6.71
N LEU A 118 -12.82 1.21 7.43
CA LEU A 118 -13.06 2.18 8.50
C LEU A 118 -12.11 1.99 9.68
N GLU A 119 -11.84 0.75 10.11
CA GLU A 119 -10.90 0.45 11.19
C GLU A 119 -9.45 0.81 10.80
N ILE A 120 -9.04 0.55 9.54
CA ILE A 120 -7.75 0.98 9.01
C ILE A 120 -7.62 2.51 9.08
N GLN A 121 -8.62 3.23 8.60
CA GLN A 121 -8.60 4.70 8.57
C GLN A 121 -8.64 5.29 9.99
N GLU A 122 -9.39 4.69 10.91
CA GLU A 122 -9.42 5.11 12.32
C GLU A 122 -8.02 5.02 12.96
N VAL A 123 -7.28 3.94 12.71
CA VAL A 123 -5.91 3.77 13.21
C VAL A 123 -4.95 4.74 12.53
N LEU A 124 -5.11 4.92 11.21
CA LEU A 124 -4.26 5.80 10.41
C LEU A 124 -4.35 7.26 10.86
N GLU A 125 -5.56 7.77 11.05
CA GLU A 125 -5.83 9.18 11.36
C GLU A 125 -6.00 9.45 12.87
N GLY A 126 -6.09 8.40 13.67
CA GLY A 126 -6.33 8.52 15.12
C GLY A 126 -7.69 9.11 15.47
N ASN A 127 -8.70 8.97 14.59
CA ASN A 127 -10.05 9.48 14.81
C ASN A 127 -11.13 8.56 14.23
N LYS A 128 -12.37 8.71 14.74
CA LYS A 128 -13.55 7.90 14.34
C LYS A 128 -14.53 8.69 13.47
N ALA A 129 -14.06 9.56 12.60
CA ALA A 129 -14.96 10.37 11.78
C ALA A 129 -15.81 9.55 10.79
N GLY A 130 -15.27 8.41 10.33
CA GLY A 130 -15.93 7.57 9.34
C GLY A 130 -15.96 8.22 7.96
N PHE A 131 -16.86 7.77 7.08
CA PHE A 131 -17.05 8.40 5.78
C PHE A 131 -17.54 9.83 5.95
N ARG A 132 -17.03 10.74 5.10
CA ARG A 132 -17.38 12.16 5.16
C ARG A 132 -18.87 12.39 4.93
N LYS A 133 -19.42 13.30 5.74
CA LYS A 133 -20.85 13.65 5.77
C LYS A 133 -21.11 15.07 5.26
N LEU A 134 -20.07 15.88 5.16
CA LEU A 134 -20.20 17.29 4.75
C LEU A 134 -19.61 17.46 3.33
N PRO A 135 -20.27 18.25 2.48
CA PRO A 135 -19.75 18.60 1.17
C PRO A 135 -18.56 19.58 1.26
N GLY A 136 -17.90 19.84 0.15
CA GLY A 136 -16.82 20.82 0.04
C GLY A 136 -15.44 20.22 -0.21
N THR A 137 -15.28 18.89 -0.16
CA THR A 137 -14.02 18.23 -0.50
C THR A 137 -13.70 18.41 -1.99
N THR A 138 -12.49 18.90 -2.27
CA THR A 138 -11.96 19.05 -3.63
C THR A 138 -10.49 18.68 -3.65
N LEU A 139 -10.04 18.01 -4.70
CA LEU A 139 -8.63 17.75 -4.95
C LEU A 139 -8.04 18.88 -5.77
N LYS A 140 -6.99 19.52 -5.25
CA LYS A 140 -6.38 20.71 -5.85
C LYS A 140 -4.93 20.43 -6.22
N ASN A 141 -4.47 21.07 -7.27
CA ASN A 141 -3.04 21.18 -7.53
C ASN A 141 -2.39 22.00 -6.41
N THR A 142 -1.42 21.42 -5.73
CA THR A 142 -0.73 22.06 -4.58
C THR A 142 0.04 23.32 -4.98
N SER A 143 0.51 23.40 -6.24
CA SER A 143 1.30 24.53 -6.72
C SER A 143 0.44 25.67 -7.26
N THR A 144 -0.70 25.36 -7.92
CA THR A 144 -1.54 26.36 -8.58
C THR A 144 -2.84 26.68 -7.84
N GLY A 145 -3.25 25.82 -6.89
CA GLY A 145 -4.53 25.90 -6.21
C GLY A 145 -5.74 25.53 -7.10
N GLU A 146 -5.52 25.16 -8.36
CA GLU A 146 -6.58 24.79 -9.29
C GLU A 146 -7.24 23.47 -8.85
N ILE A 147 -8.58 23.42 -8.93
CA ILE A 147 -9.36 22.20 -8.67
C ILE A 147 -9.16 21.23 -9.82
N ILE A 148 -8.52 20.09 -9.52
CA ILE A 148 -8.28 19.01 -10.48
C ILE A 148 -9.48 18.06 -10.54
N TYR A 149 -10.06 17.77 -9.37
CA TYR A 149 -11.16 16.82 -9.26
C TYR A 149 -12.07 17.17 -8.07
N THR A 150 -13.38 17.00 -8.27
CA THR A 150 -14.38 17.11 -7.21
C THR A 150 -15.03 15.74 -7.03
N PRO A 151 -14.71 15.01 -5.95
CA PRO A 151 -15.32 13.70 -5.68
C PRO A 151 -16.80 13.83 -5.32
N PRO A 152 -17.56 12.74 -5.23
CA PRO A 152 -18.96 12.74 -4.78
C PRO A 152 -19.14 13.57 -3.51
N GLN A 153 -20.18 14.39 -3.45
CA GLN A 153 -20.42 15.33 -2.34
C GLN A 153 -21.56 14.89 -1.42
N ASP A 154 -22.47 14.05 -1.94
CA ASP A 154 -23.59 13.51 -1.15
C ASP A 154 -23.15 12.32 -0.30
N PRO A 155 -23.39 12.33 1.03
CA PRO A 155 -23.04 11.23 1.92
C PRO A 155 -23.68 9.89 1.54
N GLU A 156 -24.91 9.89 1.06
CA GLU A 156 -25.58 8.65 0.62
C GLU A 156 -24.98 8.11 -0.67
N GLU A 157 -24.58 8.98 -1.61
CA GLU A 157 -23.86 8.57 -2.80
C GLU A 157 -22.51 7.94 -2.44
N ILE A 158 -21.75 8.54 -1.52
CA ILE A 158 -20.47 8.01 -1.03
C ILE A 158 -20.68 6.61 -0.42
N LYS A 159 -21.66 6.46 0.45
CA LYS A 159 -21.98 5.18 1.10
C LYS A 159 -22.37 4.11 0.08
N ASN A 160 -23.19 4.46 -0.90
CA ASN A 160 -23.62 3.55 -1.96
C ASN A 160 -22.45 3.12 -2.84
N LEU A 161 -21.55 4.04 -3.20
CA LEU A 161 -20.34 3.74 -3.96
C LEU A 161 -19.36 2.86 -3.17
N MET A 162 -19.20 3.10 -1.88
CA MET A 162 -18.36 2.26 -1.01
C MET A 162 -18.98 0.87 -0.82
N THR A 163 -20.30 0.76 -0.74
CA THR A 163 -20.99 -0.55 -0.69
C THR A 163 -20.83 -1.30 -2.02
N ASN A 164 -20.91 -0.59 -3.14
CA ASN A 164 -20.66 -1.18 -4.46
C ASN A 164 -19.19 -1.64 -4.60
N LEU A 165 -18.24 -0.84 -4.14
CA LEU A 165 -16.81 -1.19 -4.14
C LEU A 165 -16.54 -2.43 -3.26
N GLU A 166 -17.11 -2.51 -2.06
CA GLU A 166 -17.00 -3.69 -1.19
C GLU A 166 -17.54 -4.95 -1.88
N LYS A 167 -18.71 -4.85 -2.53
CA LYS A 167 -19.27 -5.95 -3.30
C LYS A 167 -18.32 -6.36 -4.43
N PHE A 168 -17.82 -5.42 -5.20
CA PHE A 168 -16.88 -5.69 -6.29
C PHE A 168 -15.59 -6.37 -5.80
N ILE A 169 -15.02 -5.94 -4.66
CA ILE A 169 -13.83 -6.55 -4.05
C ILE A 169 -14.08 -8.03 -3.75
N ASN A 170 -15.21 -8.36 -3.14
CA ASN A 170 -15.45 -9.67 -2.53
C ASN A 170 -16.26 -10.64 -3.42
N ASP A 171 -16.95 -10.15 -4.44
CA ASP A 171 -17.74 -10.96 -5.36
C ASP A 171 -16.86 -11.45 -6.52
N LYS A 172 -16.56 -12.77 -6.50
CA LYS A 172 -15.72 -13.41 -7.53
C LYS A 172 -16.51 -13.79 -8.79
N GLU A 173 -17.85 -13.83 -8.69
CA GLU A 173 -18.71 -14.23 -9.79
C GLU A 173 -19.13 -13.04 -10.66
N SER A 174 -19.10 -11.82 -10.10
CA SER A 174 -19.56 -10.62 -10.82
C SER A 174 -18.62 -10.14 -11.92
N CYS A 175 -17.35 -10.58 -11.91
CA CYS A 175 -16.33 -10.11 -12.82
C CYS A 175 -15.14 -11.08 -12.87
N ASP A 176 -14.76 -11.49 -14.08
CA ASP A 176 -13.66 -12.45 -14.35
C ASP A 176 -12.32 -11.73 -14.69
N PHE A 177 -12.14 -10.51 -14.23
CA PHE A 177 -10.87 -9.79 -14.42
C PHE A 177 -9.75 -10.41 -13.58
N ASP A 178 -8.54 -10.39 -14.15
CA ASP A 178 -7.33 -10.76 -13.43
C ASP A 178 -7.22 -9.97 -12.11
N PRO A 179 -6.79 -10.61 -11.00
CA PRO A 179 -6.68 -9.92 -9.71
C PRO A 179 -5.81 -8.65 -9.74
N LEU A 180 -4.77 -8.54 -10.59
CA LEU A 180 -3.96 -7.34 -10.70
C LEU A 180 -4.70 -6.21 -11.43
N VAL A 181 -5.49 -6.56 -12.43
CA VAL A 181 -6.40 -5.62 -13.11
C VAL A 181 -7.47 -5.14 -12.12
N LYS A 182 -8.06 -6.07 -11.39
CA LYS A 182 -9.08 -5.76 -10.37
C LYS A 182 -8.51 -4.87 -9.26
N MET A 183 -7.28 -5.13 -8.77
CA MET A 183 -6.59 -4.26 -7.81
C MET A 183 -6.45 -2.82 -8.33
N ALA A 184 -6.05 -2.64 -9.58
CA ALA A 184 -5.88 -1.31 -10.16
C ALA A 184 -7.22 -0.56 -10.30
N ILE A 185 -8.31 -1.29 -10.63
CA ILE A 185 -9.67 -0.73 -10.68
C ILE A 185 -10.15 -0.34 -9.28
N ILE A 186 -9.93 -1.20 -8.28
CA ILE A 186 -10.27 -0.93 -6.87
C ILE A 186 -9.58 0.34 -6.39
N HIS A 187 -8.28 0.47 -6.67
CA HIS A 187 -7.51 1.64 -6.28
C HIS A 187 -8.04 2.92 -6.91
N TYR A 188 -8.26 2.91 -8.24
CA TYR A 188 -8.86 4.04 -8.95
C TYR A 188 -10.22 4.45 -8.39
N GLN A 189 -11.09 3.45 -8.16
CA GLN A 189 -12.45 3.70 -7.68
C GLN A 189 -12.43 4.30 -6.27
N PHE A 190 -11.64 3.74 -5.37
CA PHE A 190 -11.47 4.26 -4.01
C PHE A 190 -10.95 5.70 -4.01
N GLU A 191 -9.88 5.98 -4.76
CA GLU A 191 -9.32 7.33 -4.92
C GLU A 191 -10.31 8.32 -5.53
N SER A 192 -11.22 7.84 -6.37
CA SER A 192 -12.23 8.67 -7.01
C SER A 192 -13.46 8.90 -6.14
N ILE A 193 -13.87 7.93 -5.32
CA ILE A 193 -14.89 8.13 -4.28
C ILE A 193 -14.38 9.10 -3.22
N HIS A 194 -13.10 8.97 -2.83
CA HIS A 194 -12.45 9.79 -1.82
C HIS A 194 -13.27 9.90 -0.54
N PRO A 195 -13.57 8.76 0.11
CA PRO A 195 -14.65 8.68 1.10
C PRO A 195 -14.36 9.37 2.43
N PHE A 196 -13.12 9.71 2.74
CA PHE A 196 -12.69 10.29 4.01
C PHE A 196 -12.34 11.76 3.89
N TYR A 197 -12.28 12.46 5.02
CA TYR A 197 -11.80 13.84 5.09
C TYR A 197 -10.29 13.92 4.89
N ASP A 198 -9.54 12.92 5.41
CA ASP A 198 -8.10 12.78 5.26
C ASP A 198 -7.68 11.30 5.19
N GLY A 199 -6.44 11.03 4.76
CA GLY A 199 -5.88 9.68 4.72
C GLY A 199 -6.34 8.81 3.55
N ASN A 200 -7.09 9.34 2.55
CA ASN A 200 -7.61 8.53 1.45
C ASN A 200 -6.48 7.84 0.67
N GLY A 201 -5.47 8.58 0.20
CA GLY A 201 -4.37 8.01 -0.56
C GLY A 201 -3.62 6.92 0.20
N ARG A 202 -3.32 7.15 1.49
CA ARG A 202 -2.67 6.16 2.35
C ARG A 202 -3.54 4.92 2.56
N THR A 203 -4.84 5.10 2.83
CA THR A 203 -5.81 3.99 2.97
C THR A 203 -5.93 3.21 1.65
N GLY A 204 -6.03 3.88 0.51
CA GLY A 204 -6.11 3.24 -0.82
C GLY A 204 -4.88 2.36 -1.11
N ARG A 205 -3.68 2.80 -0.73
CA ARG A 205 -2.45 2.00 -0.90
C ARG A 205 -2.41 0.80 0.05
N ILE A 206 -2.89 0.93 1.28
CA ILE A 206 -3.08 -0.20 2.19
C ILE A 206 -4.07 -1.21 1.60
N ILE A 207 -5.20 -0.76 1.06
CA ILE A 207 -6.21 -1.61 0.40
C ILE A 207 -5.57 -2.46 -0.71
N ASN A 208 -4.68 -1.91 -1.54
CA ASN A 208 -4.00 -2.68 -2.58
C ASN A 208 -3.22 -3.87 -2.02
N ILE A 209 -2.40 -3.63 -0.99
CA ILE A 209 -1.60 -4.67 -0.34
C ILE A 209 -2.50 -5.75 0.24
N LEU A 210 -3.55 -5.34 0.94
CA LEU A 210 -4.48 -6.24 1.60
C LEU A 210 -5.32 -7.05 0.61
N TYR A 211 -5.68 -6.45 -0.53
CA TYR A 211 -6.38 -7.15 -1.60
C TYR A 211 -5.52 -8.27 -2.22
N LEU A 212 -4.24 -8.03 -2.44
CA LEU A 212 -3.32 -9.06 -2.92
C LEU A 212 -3.18 -10.23 -1.93
N ILE A 213 -3.28 -9.95 -0.63
CA ILE A 213 -3.29 -10.98 0.41
C ILE A 213 -4.61 -11.75 0.40
N GLN A 214 -5.75 -11.07 0.27
CA GLN A 214 -7.07 -11.71 0.14
C GLN A 214 -7.13 -12.66 -1.06
N GLU A 215 -6.55 -12.26 -2.20
CA GLU A 215 -6.46 -13.08 -3.40
C GLU A 215 -5.33 -14.13 -3.35
N LYS A 216 -4.65 -14.26 -2.20
CA LYS A 216 -3.56 -15.23 -1.96
C LYS A 216 -2.37 -15.08 -2.90
N LEU A 217 -2.23 -13.93 -3.54
CA LEU A 217 -1.05 -13.58 -4.33
C LEU A 217 0.15 -13.27 -3.44
N GLN A 218 -0.09 -12.80 -2.23
CA GLN A 218 0.89 -12.63 -1.16
C GLN A 218 0.37 -13.22 0.15
N ASP A 219 1.28 -13.63 1.04
CA ASP A 219 0.93 -14.10 2.39
C ASP A 219 1.21 -13.05 3.46
N LEU A 220 2.06 -12.06 3.15
CA LEU A 220 2.52 -11.00 4.06
C LEU A 220 2.35 -9.62 3.41
N PRO A 221 2.13 -8.57 4.19
CA PRO A 221 2.02 -7.19 3.70
C PRO A 221 3.41 -6.58 3.44
N ILE A 222 4.16 -7.17 2.51
CA ILE A 222 5.57 -6.84 2.24
C ILE A 222 5.82 -6.27 0.85
N LEU A 223 4.80 -6.13 0.01
CA LEU A 223 4.94 -5.48 -1.29
C LEU A 223 5.11 -3.98 -1.11
N TYR A 224 6.27 -3.46 -1.51
CA TYR A 224 6.66 -2.07 -1.37
C TYR A 224 6.20 -1.22 -2.56
N LEU A 225 4.86 -1.13 -2.75
CA LEU A 225 4.24 -0.51 -3.92
C LEU A 225 4.45 1.01 -3.99
N SER A 226 4.50 1.68 -2.84
CA SER A 226 4.66 3.14 -2.77
C SER A 226 5.99 3.65 -3.28
N ASN A 227 7.05 2.82 -3.32
CA ASN A 227 8.33 3.15 -3.95
C ASN A 227 8.14 3.50 -5.43
N TYR A 228 7.43 2.66 -6.18
CA TYR A 228 7.17 2.92 -7.59
C TYR A 228 6.30 4.17 -7.78
N ILE A 229 5.26 4.30 -6.98
CA ILE A 229 4.33 5.44 -7.09
C ILE A 229 5.04 6.76 -6.81
N ILE A 230 5.89 6.86 -5.77
CA ILE A 230 6.62 8.10 -5.47
C ILE A 230 7.65 8.43 -6.55
N LYS A 231 8.32 7.43 -7.10
CA LYS A 231 9.29 7.56 -8.19
C LYS A 231 8.66 8.11 -9.47
N TYR A 232 7.41 7.73 -9.74
CA TYR A 232 6.63 8.14 -10.90
C TYR A 232 5.37 8.93 -10.52
N LYS A 233 5.47 9.76 -9.46
CA LYS A 233 4.34 10.48 -8.86
C LYS A 233 3.53 11.32 -9.87
N SER A 234 4.21 11.99 -10.79
CA SER A 234 3.57 12.80 -11.83
C SER A 234 2.72 11.94 -12.78
N ASP A 235 3.21 10.78 -13.19
CA ASP A 235 2.49 9.86 -14.06
C ASP A 235 1.30 9.23 -13.32
N TYR A 236 1.47 8.86 -12.07
CA TYR A 236 0.39 8.34 -11.22
C TYR A 236 -0.81 9.29 -11.19
N TYR A 237 -0.61 10.56 -10.85
CA TYR A 237 -1.71 11.52 -10.81
C TYR A 237 -2.27 11.87 -12.19
N ARG A 238 -1.41 11.95 -13.21
CA ARG A 238 -1.83 12.16 -14.60
C ARG A 238 -2.74 11.03 -15.07
N LEU A 239 -2.36 9.77 -14.85
CA LEU A 239 -3.10 8.60 -15.29
C LEU A 239 -4.44 8.46 -14.54
N LEU A 240 -4.47 8.69 -13.23
CA LEU A 240 -5.74 8.78 -12.48
C LEU A 240 -6.70 9.81 -13.12
N GLN A 241 -6.17 10.97 -13.53
CA GLN A 241 -6.99 12.00 -14.16
C GLN A 241 -7.39 11.63 -15.59
N GLU A 242 -6.55 10.93 -16.33
CA GLU A 242 -6.86 10.49 -17.69
C GLU A 242 -7.94 9.40 -17.72
N VAL A 243 -8.01 8.52 -16.73
CA VAL A 243 -9.17 7.62 -16.58
C VAL A 243 -10.45 8.43 -16.40
N ARG A 244 -10.44 9.47 -15.53
CA ARG A 244 -11.63 10.30 -15.28
C ARG A 244 -12.10 11.11 -16.49
N THR A 245 -11.17 11.60 -17.31
CA THR A 245 -11.46 12.56 -18.38
C THR A 245 -11.48 11.97 -19.78
N LYS A 246 -10.79 10.85 -19.99
CA LYS A 246 -10.58 10.24 -21.31
C LYS A 246 -10.95 8.75 -21.35
N ASP A 247 -11.37 8.17 -20.22
CA ASP A 247 -11.56 6.73 -20.05
C ASP A 247 -10.29 5.89 -20.39
N ASN A 248 -9.09 6.46 -20.16
CA ASN A 248 -7.81 5.83 -20.47
C ASN A 248 -7.43 4.78 -19.42
N TRP A 249 -8.16 3.67 -19.41
CA TRP A 249 -7.93 2.56 -18.51
C TRP A 249 -6.65 1.78 -18.83
N GLU A 250 -6.33 1.59 -20.12
CA GLU A 250 -5.18 0.77 -20.53
C GLU A 250 -3.88 1.28 -19.91
N ASP A 251 -3.57 2.56 -20.05
CA ASP A 251 -2.32 3.12 -19.50
C ASP A 251 -2.29 3.07 -17.97
N TRP A 252 -3.45 3.27 -17.31
CA TRP A 252 -3.57 3.15 -15.86
C TRP A 252 -3.29 1.72 -15.39
N LEU A 253 -3.92 0.74 -16.00
CA LEU A 253 -3.73 -0.67 -15.67
C LEU A 253 -2.28 -1.10 -15.89
N LEU A 254 -1.68 -0.72 -17.02
CA LEU A 254 -0.28 -1.01 -17.32
C LEU A 254 0.66 -0.36 -16.30
N PHE A 255 0.37 0.86 -15.85
CA PHE A 255 1.14 1.54 -14.80
C PHE A 255 1.11 0.75 -13.49
N MET A 256 -0.08 0.33 -13.04
CA MET A 256 -0.24 -0.40 -11.77
C MET A 256 0.34 -1.81 -11.84
N ILE A 257 0.16 -2.54 -12.94
CA ILE A 257 0.74 -3.87 -13.15
C ILE A 257 2.28 -3.78 -13.18
N LYS A 258 2.83 -2.77 -13.87
CA LYS A 258 4.27 -2.53 -13.88
C LYS A 258 4.80 -2.15 -12.50
N ALA A 259 4.05 -1.40 -11.70
CA ALA A 259 4.40 -1.11 -10.32
C ALA A 259 4.55 -2.41 -9.51
N VAL A 260 3.59 -3.32 -9.61
CA VAL A 260 3.65 -4.63 -8.96
C VAL A 260 4.87 -5.43 -9.42
N ASP A 261 5.10 -5.53 -10.74
CA ASP A 261 6.21 -6.29 -11.32
C ASP A 261 7.58 -5.77 -10.81
N GLN A 262 7.80 -4.47 -10.91
CA GLN A 262 9.09 -3.87 -10.53
C GLN A 262 9.32 -3.91 -9.01
N THR A 263 8.33 -3.53 -8.22
CA THR A 263 8.49 -3.53 -6.76
C THR A 263 8.63 -4.94 -6.19
N SER A 264 8.00 -5.94 -6.79
CA SER A 264 8.23 -7.34 -6.40
C SER A 264 9.69 -7.74 -6.60
N LYS A 265 10.29 -7.43 -7.75
CA LYS A 265 11.69 -7.72 -8.05
C LYS A 265 12.65 -6.97 -7.12
N GLU A 266 12.42 -5.68 -6.90
CA GLU A 266 13.21 -4.87 -5.97
C GLU A 266 13.11 -5.40 -4.53
N THR A 267 11.92 -5.86 -4.11
CA THR A 267 11.70 -6.45 -2.80
C THR A 267 12.40 -7.81 -2.65
N ILE A 268 12.42 -8.64 -3.69
CA ILE A 268 13.17 -9.90 -3.73
C ILE A 268 14.65 -9.64 -3.48
N ASP A 269 15.25 -8.70 -4.23
CA ASP A 269 16.66 -8.34 -4.08
C ASP A 269 16.97 -7.87 -2.65
N LEU A 270 16.07 -7.10 -2.04
CA LEU A 270 16.23 -6.63 -0.67
C LEU A 270 16.16 -7.78 0.34
N ILE A 271 15.21 -8.72 0.18
CA ILE A 271 15.11 -9.90 1.04
C ILE A 271 16.36 -10.77 0.95
N ILE A 272 16.91 -10.95 -0.25
CA ILE A 272 18.16 -11.70 -0.45
C ILE A 272 19.31 -11.04 0.32
N LYS A 273 19.49 -9.72 0.20
CA LYS A 273 20.51 -8.96 0.93
C LYS A 273 20.33 -9.04 2.45
N ILE A 274 19.10 -8.91 2.95
CA ILE A 274 18.80 -9.07 4.39
C ILE A 274 19.21 -10.48 4.85
N ARG A 275 18.86 -11.52 4.10
CA ARG A 275 19.22 -12.91 4.42
C ARG A 275 20.72 -13.14 4.44
N GLU A 276 21.45 -12.63 3.45
CA GLU A 276 22.92 -12.70 3.39
C GLU A 276 23.56 -12.00 4.59
N LEU A 277 23.09 -10.81 4.95
CA LEU A 277 23.54 -10.07 6.11
C LEU A 277 23.31 -10.85 7.40
N MET A 278 22.11 -11.43 7.59
CA MET A 278 21.79 -12.27 8.74
C MET A 278 22.73 -13.47 8.85
N MET A 279 23.02 -14.15 7.73
CA MET A 279 23.93 -15.28 7.69
C MET A 279 25.36 -14.87 8.04
N SER A 280 25.86 -13.76 7.51
CA SER A 280 27.18 -13.21 7.82
C SER A 280 27.33 -12.92 9.31
N TYR A 281 26.35 -12.25 9.93
CA TYR A 281 26.35 -12.02 11.38
C TYR A 281 26.33 -13.31 12.19
N LYS A 282 25.51 -14.28 11.81
CA LYS A 282 25.43 -15.58 12.46
C LYS A 282 26.80 -16.30 12.44
N HIS A 283 27.51 -16.28 11.31
CA HIS A 283 28.85 -16.84 11.19
C HIS A 283 29.86 -16.10 12.07
N THR A 284 29.88 -14.77 12.00
CA THR A 284 30.78 -13.94 12.80
C THR A 284 30.60 -14.16 14.30
N LEU A 285 29.36 -14.26 14.79
CA LEU A 285 29.06 -14.50 16.19
C LEU A 285 29.48 -15.92 16.63
N ARG A 286 29.23 -16.92 15.78
CA ARG A 286 29.65 -18.29 16.05
C ARG A 286 31.17 -18.40 16.14
N ASP A 287 31.89 -17.82 15.18
CA ASP A 287 33.32 -18.03 15.02
C ASP A 287 34.13 -17.20 16.05
N ASN A 288 33.69 -15.98 16.38
CA ASN A 288 34.39 -15.09 17.30
C ASN A 288 33.98 -15.24 18.76
N TYR A 289 32.73 -15.61 19.03
CA TYR A 289 32.20 -15.61 20.41
C TYR A 289 31.71 -16.95 20.90
N LYS A 290 31.76 -18.02 20.08
CA LYS A 290 31.29 -19.38 20.39
C LYS A 290 29.87 -19.48 20.98
N PHE A 291 29.01 -18.48 20.65
CA PHE A 291 27.62 -18.49 21.09
C PHE A 291 26.75 -19.34 20.16
N TYR A 292 26.00 -20.27 20.74
CA TYR A 292 25.15 -21.23 20.02
C TYR A 292 23.66 -21.08 20.35
N SER A 293 23.22 -20.02 21.04
CA SER A 293 21.86 -20.00 21.56
C SER A 293 20.85 -19.34 20.62
N GLN A 294 19.62 -19.84 20.67
CA GLN A 294 18.45 -19.36 19.97
C GLN A 294 18.09 -17.90 20.37
N ASP A 295 18.49 -17.45 21.54
CA ASP A 295 18.25 -16.09 22.07
C ASP A 295 19.02 -15.01 21.31
N LEU A 296 20.16 -15.36 20.71
CA LEU A 296 20.89 -14.48 19.79
C LEU A 296 20.12 -14.19 18.49
N THR A 297 19.24 -15.09 18.07
CA THR A 297 18.39 -14.85 16.90
C THR A 297 17.46 -13.66 17.14
N THR A 298 16.96 -13.50 18.35
CA THR A 298 16.10 -12.38 18.76
C THR A 298 16.91 -11.07 18.86
N SER A 299 18.11 -11.11 19.42
CA SER A 299 19.01 -9.95 19.50
C SER A 299 19.56 -9.54 18.12
N LEU A 300 19.86 -10.50 17.23
CA LEU A 300 20.23 -10.27 15.84
C LEU A 300 19.08 -9.68 15.03
N ASN A 301 17.84 -10.08 15.30
CA ASN A 301 16.66 -9.52 14.66
C ASN A 301 16.55 -8.01 14.91
N ILE A 302 16.80 -7.56 16.14
CA ILE A 302 16.80 -6.14 16.51
C ILE A 302 17.96 -5.39 15.84
N HIS A 303 19.15 -5.99 15.78
CA HIS A 303 20.35 -5.37 15.18
C HIS A 303 20.29 -5.33 13.65
N THR A 304 19.75 -6.35 13.01
CA THR A 304 19.60 -6.42 11.54
C THR A 304 18.54 -5.44 11.06
N GLN A 305 17.46 -5.27 11.80
CA GLN A 305 16.50 -4.19 11.57
C GLN A 305 17.18 -2.82 11.61
N LYS A 306 18.01 -2.58 12.62
CA LYS A 306 18.74 -1.29 12.74
C LYS A 306 19.72 -1.07 11.59
N LEU A 307 20.47 -2.08 11.17
CA LEU A 307 21.50 -1.95 10.13
C LEU A 307 20.96 -1.85 8.71
N SER A 308 19.87 -2.55 8.37
CA SER A 308 19.23 -2.43 7.06
C SER A 308 18.69 -1.00 6.84
N LEU A 309 18.26 -0.34 7.91
CA LEU A 309 17.79 1.04 7.89
C LEU A 309 18.95 2.05 7.81
N TYR A 310 20.13 1.76 8.43
CA TYR A 310 21.29 2.66 8.42
C TYR A 310 22.04 2.70 7.08
N ASN A 311 22.09 1.58 6.34
CA ASN A 311 22.89 1.48 5.11
C ASN A 311 22.11 1.84 3.84
N GLY A 312 20.86 2.31 3.95
CA GLY A 312 20.04 2.68 2.77
C GLY A 312 19.78 1.51 1.82
N ILE A 313 19.83 0.29 2.37
CA ILE A 313 19.53 -0.95 1.67
C ILE A 313 18.04 -1.23 1.79
#